data_b1f767c25386f17d20aab718eb6da66d
#
_entry.id   b1f767c25386f17d20aab718eb6da66d
#
_cell.length_a   1.000
_cell.length_b   1.000
_cell.length_c   1.000
_cell.angle_alpha   90.00
_cell.angle_beta   90.00
_cell.angle_gamma   90.00
#
_symmetry.space_group_name_H-M   'P 1'
#
loop_
_entity.id
_entity.type
_entity.pdbx_description
1 polymer ?
#
loop_
_entity_poly.entity_id
_entity_poly.type
_entity_poly.pdbx_seq_one_letter_code
_entity_poly.pdbx_strand_id
1 'polypeptide(L)'
;MAEPVRAYLEQIGRYALLRPEQEVELARLVQRAQQLEQQDQLSPTEKRELRRGRRARERMIQANLRLVVTVAKTYQGRGLDLMDLVQEGSLGLIRAVEKFDPTLGYRFSTYAWNWIRQAISRGLETKGRTLRLPCLLYTSPSPRDLSTSRM
;
A
#
# COMPACT_ATOMS: atom_id res chain seq x y z
N MET A 1 -5.60 -1.02 23.53
CA MET A 1 -5.68 -0.80 22.07
C MET A 1 -7.03 -0.20 21.74
N ALA A 2 -7.06 0.82 20.89
CA ALA A 2 -8.30 1.47 20.53
C ALA A 2 -9.21 0.52 19.76
N GLU A 3 -10.51 0.73 19.88
CA GLU A 3 -11.51 -0.11 19.24
C GLU A 3 -11.36 -0.18 17.71
N PRO A 4 -11.13 0.94 17.00
CA PRO A 4 -10.93 0.87 15.55
C PRO A 4 -9.70 0.06 15.14
N VAL A 5 -8.64 0.11 15.95
CA VAL A 5 -7.43 -0.66 15.67
C VAL A 5 -7.71 -2.15 15.83
N ARG A 6 -8.44 -2.51 16.87
CA ARG A 6 -8.78 -3.92 17.11
C ARG A 6 -9.65 -4.47 15.97
N ALA A 7 -10.66 -3.71 15.56
CA ALA A 7 -11.54 -4.12 14.47
C ALA A 7 -10.74 -4.32 13.17
N TYR A 8 -9.81 -3.41 12.87
CA TYR A 8 -8.97 -3.52 11.71
C TYR A 8 -8.10 -4.78 11.74
N LEU A 9 -7.46 -5.05 12.90
CA LEU A 9 -6.61 -6.22 13.04
C LEU A 9 -7.39 -7.53 12.87
N GLU A 10 -8.62 -7.58 13.39
CA GLU A 10 -9.47 -8.73 13.20
C GLU A 10 -9.84 -8.93 11.74
N GLN A 11 -10.14 -7.85 11.04
CA GLN A 11 -10.50 -7.90 9.64
C GLN A 11 -9.35 -8.42 8.78
N ILE A 12 -8.16 -7.87 8.94
CA ILE A 12 -7.01 -8.29 8.12
C ILE A 12 -6.57 -9.71 8.45
N GLY A 13 -6.81 -10.17 9.68
CA GLY A 13 -6.49 -11.52 10.07
C GLY A 13 -7.28 -12.59 9.34
N ARG A 14 -8.39 -12.21 8.70
CA ARG A 14 -9.22 -13.14 7.94
C ARG A 14 -8.68 -13.45 6.55
N TYR A 15 -7.79 -12.61 6.03
CA TYR A 15 -7.23 -12.84 4.70
C TYR A 15 -6.15 -13.91 4.77
N ALA A 16 -6.20 -14.86 3.84
CA ALA A 16 -5.23 -15.93 3.78
C ALA A 16 -3.87 -15.42 3.33
N LEU A 17 -2.82 -15.96 3.92
CA LEU A 17 -1.46 -15.70 3.48
C LEU A 17 -1.22 -16.39 2.14
N LEU A 18 -0.31 -15.82 1.35
CA LEU A 18 0.01 -16.35 0.03
C LEU A 18 1.28 -17.19 0.08
N ARG A 19 1.25 -18.30 -0.66
CA ARG A 19 2.45 -19.11 -0.89
C ARG A 19 3.30 -18.45 -1.98
N PRO A 20 4.60 -18.76 -2.05
CA PRO A 20 5.48 -18.16 -3.06
C PRO A 20 4.96 -18.29 -4.49
N GLU A 21 4.45 -19.46 -4.85
CA GLU A 21 3.93 -19.69 -6.21
C GLU A 21 2.67 -18.89 -6.49
N GLN A 22 1.86 -18.62 -5.46
CA GLN A 22 0.69 -17.77 -5.62
C GLN A 22 1.09 -16.32 -5.83
N GLU A 23 2.15 -15.87 -5.15
CA GLU A 23 2.66 -14.51 -5.33
C GLU A 23 3.10 -14.30 -6.78
N VAL A 24 3.80 -15.26 -7.34
CA VAL A 24 4.26 -15.20 -8.73
C VAL A 24 3.08 -15.13 -9.69
N GLU A 25 2.09 -16.00 -9.49
CA GLU A 25 0.92 -16.05 -10.36
C GLU A 25 0.14 -14.74 -10.32
N LEU A 26 -0.14 -14.25 -9.12
CA LEU A 26 -0.89 -13.00 -8.95
C LEU A 26 -0.11 -11.81 -9.52
N ALA A 27 1.20 -11.78 -9.30
CA ALA A 27 2.04 -10.71 -9.83
C ALA A 27 2.01 -10.66 -11.35
N ARG A 28 2.00 -11.81 -12.01
CA ARG A 28 1.89 -11.87 -13.47
C ARG A 28 0.56 -11.33 -13.96
N LEU A 29 -0.52 -11.64 -13.24
CA LEU A 29 -1.83 -11.09 -13.58
C LEU A 29 -1.87 -9.58 -13.41
N VAL A 30 -1.23 -9.06 -12.36
CA VAL A 30 -1.13 -7.62 -12.14
C VAL A 30 -0.36 -6.95 -13.28
N GLN A 31 0.77 -7.52 -13.67
CA GLN A 31 1.57 -6.96 -14.76
C GLN A 31 0.79 -6.94 -16.08
N ARG A 32 0.05 -8.02 -16.37
CA ARG A 32 -0.76 -8.09 -17.58
C ARG A 32 -1.83 -7.00 -17.57
N ALA A 33 -2.50 -6.82 -16.45
CA ALA A 33 -3.52 -5.77 -16.31
C ALA A 33 -2.92 -4.39 -16.56
N GLN A 34 -1.73 -4.13 -16.05
CA GLN A 34 -1.06 -2.84 -16.26
C GLN A 34 -0.78 -2.59 -17.73
N GLN A 35 -0.38 -3.61 -18.47
CA GLN A 35 -0.18 -3.49 -19.91
C GLN A 35 -1.49 -3.18 -20.62
N LEU A 36 -2.56 -3.84 -20.22
CA LEU A 36 -3.87 -3.64 -20.84
C LEU A 36 -4.45 -2.27 -20.54
N GLU A 37 -4.17 -1.72 -19.36
CA GLU A 37 -4.65 -0.39 -19.00
C GLU A 37 -4.10 0.72 -19.88
N GLN A 38 -3.00 0.45 -20.57
CA GLN A 38 -2.40 1.43 -21.48
C GLN A 38 -3.00 1.39 -22.88
N GLN A 39 -3.87 0.44 -23.17
CA GLN A 39 -4.52 0.31 -24.47
C GLN A 39 -5.84 1.05 -24.49
N ASP A 40 -6.12 1.71 -25.63
CA ASP A 40 -7.37 2.47 -25.78
C ASP A 40 -8.58 1.57 -25.93
N GLN A 41 -8.42 0.45 -26.61
CA GLN A 41 -9.51 -0.49 -26.86
C GLN A 41 -9.09 -1.90 -26.47
N LEU A 42 -10.00 -2.62 -25.85
CA LEU A 42 -9.76 -3.97 -25.38
C LEU A 42 -10.81 -4.92 -25.95
N SER A 43 -10.38 -6.10 -26.36
CA SER A 43 -11.29 -7.17 -26.74
C SER A 43 -12.02 -7.69 -25.49
N PRO A 44 -13.13 -8.44 -25.65
CA PRO A 44 -13.81 -9.04 -24.51
C PRO A 44 -12.89 -9.93 -23.65
N THR A 45 -12.00 -10.68 -24.30
CA THR A 45 -11.02 -11.50 -23.57
C THR A 45 -10.06 -10.64 -22.76
N GLU A 46 -9.55 -9.56 -23.36
CA GLU A 46 -8.65 -8.64 -22.66
C GLU A 46 -9.35 -7.94 -21.50
N LYS A 47 -10.62 -7.60 -21.64
CA LYS A 47 -11.39 -7.03 -20.52
C LYS A 47 -11.49 -8.01 -19.35
N ARG A 48 -11.63 -9.31 -19.63
CA ARG A 48 -11.63 -10.32 -18.59
C ARG A 48 -10.26 -10.44 -17.91
N GLU A 49 -9.20 -10.38 -18.69
CA GLU A 49 -7.84 -10.38 -18.14
C GLU A 49 -7.60 -9.18 -17.25
N LEU A 50 -8.08 -8.02 -17.67
CA LEU A 50 -7.95 -6.79 -16.87
C LEU A 50 -8.65 -6.93 -15.53
N ARG A 51 -9.88 -7.46 -15.53
CA ARG A 51 -10.59 -7.69 -14.27
C ARG A 51 -9.90 -8.68 -13.37
N ARG A 52 -9.35 -9.75 -13.95
CA ARG A 52 -8.59 -10.74 -13.18
C ARG A 52 -7.34 -10.12 -12.55
N GLY A 53 -6.66 -9.28 -13.29
CA GLY A 53 -5.47 -8.58 -12.78
C GLY A 53 -5.81 -7.61 -11.66
N ARG A 54 -6.92 -6.91 -11.77
CA ARG A 54 -7.38 -6.01 -10.70
C ARG A 54 -7.71 -6.77 -9.43
N ARG A 55 -8.37 -7.92 -9.57
CA ARG A 55 -8.65 -8.78 -8.41
C ARG A 55 -7.37 -9.35 -7.82
N ALA A 56 -6.41 -9.71 -8.66
CA ALA A 56 -5.12 -10.21 -8.20
C ALA A 56 -4.38 -9.15 -7.40
N ARG A 57 -4.40 -7.91 -7.89
CA ARG A 57 -3.78 -6.78 -7.19
C ARG A 57 -4.38 -6.61 -5.80
N GLU A 58 -5.70 -6.61 -5.72
CA GLU A 58 -6.38 -6.47 -4.45
C GLU A 58 -6.06 -7.61 -3.49
N ARG A 59 -6.01 -8.83 -4.00
CA ARG A 59 -5.68 -9.99 -3.18
C ARG A 59 -4.26 -9.92 -2.63
N MET A 60 -3.30 -9.46 -3.43
CA MET A 60 -1.93 -9.28 -2.95
C MET A 60 -1.86 -8.23 -1.85
N ILE A 61 -2.60 -7.13 -2.02
CA ILE A 61 -2.65 -6.08 -1.01
C ILE A 61 -3.23 -6.64 0.28
N GLN A 62 -4.39 -7.27 0.21
CA GLN A 62 -5.07 -7.79 1.40
C GLN A 62 -4.24 -8.82 2.15
N ALA A 63 -3.59 -9.71 1.43
CA ALA A 63 -2.79 -10.77 2.05
C ALA A 63 -1.57 -10.23 2.78
N ASN A 64 -1.16 -8.99 2.48
CA ASN A 64 0.04 -8.40 3.04
C ASN A 64 -0.23 -7.22 3.97
N LEU A 65 -1.48 -6.98 4.33
CA LEU A 65 -1.80 -5.90 5.28
C LEU A 65 -1.20 -6.15 6.66
N ARG A 66 -1.05 -7.42 7.05
CA ARG A 66 -0.37 -7.75 8.31
C ARG A 66 1.08 -7.30 8.31
N LEU A 67 1.73 -7.38 7.17
CA LEU A 67 3.10 -6.89 7.04
C LEU A 67 3.16 -5.39 7.30
N VAL A 68 2.20 -4.64 6.77
CA VAL A 68 2.11 -3.19 7.01
C VAL A 68 2.02 -2.90 8.50
N VAL A 69 1.15 -3.62 9.20
CA VAL A 69 0.98 -3.43 10.64
C VAL A 69 2.28 -3.74 11.38
N THR A 70 2.94 -4.81 11.02
CA THR A 70 4.22 -5.21 11.64
C THR A 70 5.25 -4.10 11.51
N VAL A 71 5.40 -3.52 10.32
CA VAL A 71 6.34 -2.43 10.09
C VAL A 71 5.90 -1.17 10.84
N ALA A 72 4.60 -0.84 10.78
CA ALA A 72 4.06 0.36 11.41
C ALA A 72 4.29 0.35 12.92
N LYS A 73 4.19 -0.80 13.55
CA LYS A 73 4.40 -0.91 15.01
C LYS A 73 5.79 -0.47 15.44
N THR A 74 6.79 -0.62 14.57
CA THR A 74 8.15 -0.20 14.91
C THR A 74 8.33 1.31 14.89
N TYR A 75 7.35 2.05 14.37
CA TYR A 75 7.41 3.50 14.25
C TYR A 75 6.47 4.23 15.22
N GLN A 76 5.84 3.51 16.13
CA GLN A 76 4.96 4.14 17.11
C GLN A 76 5.73 5.09 18.03
N GLY A 77 5.04 6.12 18.53
CA GLY A 77 5.64 7.07 19.46
C GLY A 77 6.39 8.21 18.81
N ARG A 78 6.22 8.39 17.49
CA ARG A 78 6.98 9.41 16.75
C ARG A 78 6.09 10.51 16.16
N GLY A 79 4.87 10.68 16.69
CA GLY A 79 4.02 11.79 16.29
C GLY A 79 2.78 11.42 15.47
N LEU A 80 2.66 10.17 15.05
CA LEU A 80 1.46 9.66 14.40
C LEU A 80 0.97 8.43 15.17
N ASP A 81 -0.35 8.25 15.21
CA ASP A 81 -0.90 7.04 15.85
C ASP A 81 -0.74 5.84 14.92
N LEU A 82 -1.03 4.65 15.45
CA LEU A 82 -0.81 3.41 14.70
C LEU A 82 -1.63 3.38 13.41
N MET A 83 -2.90 3.81 13.45
CA MET A 83 -3.74 3.76 12.25
C MET A 83 -3.23 4.69 11.16
N ASP A 84 -2.72 5.86 11.53
CA ASP A 84 -2.11 6.77 10.56
C ASP A 84 -0.86 6.17 9.94
N LEU A 85 -0.04 5.50 10.75
CA LEU A 85 1.13 4.81 10.25
C LEU A 85 0.76 3.67 9.31
N VAL A 86 -0.29 2.93 9.64
CA VAL A 86 -0.79 1.85 8.79
C VAL A 86 -1.29 2.40 7.46
N GLN A 87 -2.00 3.53 7.47
CA GLN A 87 -2.47 4.15 6.24
C GLN A 87 -1.31 4.57 5.33
N GLU A 88 -0.29 5.19 5.92
CA GLU A 88 0.89 5.57 5.14
C GLU A 88 1.62 4.35 4.59
N GLY A 89 1.79 3.34 5.42
CA GLY A 89 2.43 2.10 5.00
C GLY A 89 1.66 1.36 3.92
N SER A 90 0.33 1.43 3.97
CA SER A 90 -0.52 0.79 2.96
C SER A 90 -0.33 1.41 1.58
N LEU A 91 -0.08 2.72 1.51
CA LEU A 91 0.26 3.36 0.24
C LEU A 91 1.56 2.79 -0.33
N GLY A 92 2.54 2.54 0.54
CA GLY A 92 3.78 1.90 0.13
C GLY A 92 3.56 0.47 -0.36
N LEU A 93 2.70 -0.27 0.33
CA LEU A 93 2.34 -1.63 -0.07
C LEU A 93 1.70 -1.65 -1.46
N ILE A 94 0.78 -0.73 -1.72
CA ILE A 94 0.11 -0.64 -3.03
C ILE A 94 1.14 -0.42 -4.13
N ARG A 95 2.09 0.48 -3.92
CA ARG A 95 3.15 0.71 -4.91
C ARG A 95 4.04 -0.52 -5.09
N ALA A 96 4.32 -1.23 -4.01
CA ALA A 96 5.10 -2.45 -4.09
C ALA A 96 4.41 -3.49 -4.96
N VAL A 97 3.10 -3.65 -4.80
CA VAL A 97 2.33 -4.60 -5.62
C VAL A 97 2.40 -4.22 -7.10
N GLU A 98 2.30 -2.93 -7.40
CA GLU A 98 2.33 -2.45 -8.78
C GLU A 98 3.69 -2.62 -9.44
N LYS A 99 4.76 -2.61 -8.66
CA LYS A 99 6.12 -2.62 -9.20
C LYS A 99 6.87 -3.93 -8.99
N PHE A 100 6.25 -4.89 -8.33
CA PHE A 100 6.92 -6.15 -8.03
C PHE A 100 7.20 -6.96 -9.31
N ASP A 101 8.43 -7.42 -9.43
CA ASP A 101 8.86 -8.28 -10.52
C ASP A 101 9.06 -9.70 -9.98
N PRO A 102 8.15 -10.63 -10.28
CA PRO A 102 8.23 -11.99 -9.76
C PRO A 102 9.39 -12.81 -10.32
N THR A 103 10.03 -12.34 -11.39
CA THR A 103 11.13 -13.08 -12.01
C THR A 103 12.44 -12.95 -11.23
N LEU A 104 12.52 -12.02 -10.25
CA LEU A 104 13.75 -11.78 -9.51
C LEU A 104 14.05 -12.81 -8.42
N GLY A 105 13.10 -13.68 -8.11
CA GLY A 105 13.37 -14.85 -7.27
C GLY A 105 13.23 -14.67 -5.77
N TYR A 106 12.94 -13.49 -5.27
CA TYR A 106 12.71 -13.30 -3.84
C TYR A 106 11.22 -13.13 -3.54
N ARG A 107 10.89 -13.28 -2.25
CA ARG A 107 9.51 -13.18 -1.80
C ARG A 107 9.01 -11.74 -1.92
N PHE A 108 7.71 -11.60 -2.15
CA PHE A 108 7.09 -10.29 -2.21
C PHE A 108 7.30 -9.50 -0.91
N SER A 109 7.20 -10.15 0.26
CA SER A 109 7.37 -9.48 1.54
C SER A 109 8.74 -8.81 1.67
N THR A 110 9.79 -9.43 1.15
CA THR A 110 11.14 -8.87 1.15
C THR A 110 11.19 -7.57 0.37
N TYR A 111 10.56 -7.56 -0.79
CA TYR A 111 10.50 -6.39 -1.65
C TYR A 111 9.62 -5.30 -1.04
N ALA A 112 8.45 -5.68 -0.54
CA ALA A 112 7.47 -4.73 -0.03
C ALA A 112 7.92 -4.04 1.26
N TRP A 113 8.75 -4.70 2.07
CA TRP A 113 9.23 -4.15 3.33
C TRP A 113 9.79 -2.75 3.16
N ASN A 114 10.68 -2.57 2.19
CA ASN A 114 11.31 -1.27 1.96
C ASN A 114 10.32 -0.21 1.48
N TRP A 115 9.37 -0.59 0.64
CA TRP A 115 8.35 0.34 0.16
C TRP A 115 7.47 0.84 1.31
N ILE A 116 7.08 -0.09 2.19
CA ILE A 116 6.25 0.24 3.34
C ILE A 116 7.01 1.16 4.29
N ARG A 117 8.26 0.80 4.59
CA ARG A 117 9.10 1.58 5.50
C ARG A 117 9.32 3.00 4.99
N GLN A 118 9.62 3.14 3.70
CA GLN A 118 9.84 4.45 3.10
C GLN A 118 8.58 5.30 3.14
N ALA A 119 7.42 4.70 2.86
CA ALA A 119 6.16 5.42 2.90
C ALA A 119 5.84 5.92 4.31
N ILE A 120 6.07 5.09 5.32
CA ILE A 120 5.86 5.48 6.71
C ILE A 120 6.82 6.59 7.12
N SER A 121 8.09 6.46 6.77
CA SER A 121 9.10 7.47 7.10
C SER A 121 8.74 8.81 6.46
N ARG A 122 8.33 8.80 5.21
CA ARG A 122 7.91 10.03 4.52
C ARG A 122 6.69 10.64 5.18
N GLY A 123 5.73 9.81 5.57
CA GLY A 123 4.54 10.27 6.28
C GLY A 123 4.87 10.94 7.60
N LEU A 124 5.83 10.36 8.33
CA LEU A 124 6.27 10.95 9.61
C LEU A 124 6.94 12.31 9.40
N GLU A 125 7.75 12.44 8.35
CA GLU A 125 8.42 13.70 8.06
C GLU A 125 7.42 14.82 7.72
N THR A 126 6.45 14.50 6.88
CA THR A 126 5.51 15.50 6.40
C THR A 126 4.38 15.75 7.40
N LYS A 127 3.72 14.71 7.87
CA LYS A 127 2.55 14.86 8.75
C LYS A 127 2.93 15.10 10.19
N GLY A 128 4.04 14.55 10.64
CA GLY A 128 4.55 14.81 11.97
C GLY A 128 4.90 16.28 12.15
N ARG A 129 5.53 16.89 11.15
CA ARG A 129 5.83 18.33 11.17
C ARG A 129 4.56 19.15 11.13
N THR A 130 3.60 18.73 10.34
CA THR A 130 2.31 19.38 10.25
C THR A 130 1.66 19.48 11.62
N LEU A 131 1.70 18.41 12.38
CA LEU A 131 1.14 18.40 13.73
C LEU A 131 1.90 19.29 14.70
N ARG A 132 3.23 19.43 14.50
CA ARG A 132 4.07 20.24 15.40
C ARG A 132 3.94 21.73 15.14
N LEU A 133 3.65 22.13 13.91
CA LEU A 133 3.63 23.53 13.48
C LEU A 133 2.31 23.85 12.80
N PRO A 134 1.17 23.68 13.48
CA PRO A 134 -0.12 23.85 12.82
C PRO A 134 -0.37 25.28 12.36
N CYS A 135 0.12 26.28 13.11
CA CYS A 135 -0.10 27.67 12.73
C CYS A 135 0.58 28.04 11.43
N LEU A 136 1.79 27.56 11.24
CA LEU A 136 2.53 27.84 10.01
C LEU A 136 1.90 27.19 8.81
N LEU A 137 1.33 26.02 9.00
CA LEU A 137 0.72 25.28 7.92
C LEU A 137 -0.60 25.86 7.47
N TYR A 138 -1.34 26.44 8.40
CA TYR A 138 -2.62 27.07 8.06
C TYR A 138 -2.43 28.34 7.25
N THR A 139 -1.30 28.99 7.36
CA THR A 139 -1.03 30.16 6.53
C THR A 139 -0.51 29.80 5.16
N SER A 140 -0.14 28.55 4.96
CA SER A 140 0.37 28.05 3.70
C SER A 140 -0.77 27.52 2.87
N PRO A 141 -1.06 28.06 1.69
CA PRO A 141 -2.17 27.56 0.88
C PRO A 141 -1.72 26.32 0.18
N SER A 142 -1.65 25.36 0.63
CA SER A 142 -1.11 24.25 -0.02
C SER A 142 -2.08 23.39 -0.65
N PRO A 143 -2.31 23.33 -1.37
CA PRO A 143 -3.08 22.25 -1.68
C PRO A 143 -2.37 21.08 -2.12
N ARG A 144 -1.91 21.68 -1.91
CA ARG A 144 -1.63 20.91 -2.02
C ARG A 144 -1.60 20.16 -1.86
N ASP A 145 -1.56 20.69 -1.90
CA ASP A 145 -1.62 20.06 -1.51
C ASP A 145 -1.66 19.38 -1.59
N LEU A 146 -1.71 19.75 -1.84
CA LEU A 146 -1.99 19.14 -1.66
C LEU A 146 -2.07 18.25 -1.99
N SER A 147 -2.10 18.45 -2.33
CA SER A 147 -2.36 17.69 -2.35
C SER A 147 -2.10 16.87 -2.73
N THR A 148 -1.91 17.08 -3.03
CA THR A 148 -1.88 16.44 -2.99
C THR A 148 -1.68 15.68 -3.11
N SER A 149 -1.58 15.91 -3.31
CA SER A 149 -1.60 15.49 -2.97
C SER A 149 -1.46 14.85 -3.03
N ARG A 150 -1.41 15.04 -3.17
CA ARG A 150 -1.48 14.74 -2.78
C ARG A 150 -1.71 14.22 -2.89
N MET A 151 -1.35 14.67 -3.02
CA MET A 151 -1.61 14.57 -2.56
C MET A 151 -1.92 14.30 -2.69
#